data_7cff9f4d5792dec58a17cdc61ff251e4
#
_entry.id   7cff9f4d5792dec58a17cdc61ff251e4
#
_cell.length_a   1.000
_cell.length_b   1.000
_cell.length_c   1.000
_cell.angle_alpha   90.00
_cell.angle_beta   90.00
_cell.angle_gamma   90.00
#
_symmetry.space_group_name_H-M   'P 1'
#
loop_
_entity.id
_entity.type
_entity.pdbx_description
1 polymer ?
#
loop_
_entity_poly.entity_id
_entity_poly.type
_entity_poly.pdbx_seq_one_letter_code
_entity_poly.pdbx_strand_id
1 'polypeptide(L)'
;ILSCSFIMAQQPSDILSVSASTKLEKASLAFDKDPKTMWEVNGQDLKADQWLMFTIQTPGDVCELNLQMQGVSKEELKQLMSVFVTYDPMNLGVPVDYQVKGSAKEMQVTFSPKYGAHVRLAFKGDSRVKPFSVKEVAVLLADKVLKDRKGEKTSLRYMDPTLPVEERVESLLSVMTPEDKMELIREGWGIPGIPHLYVPPITKVEAVHGFSYGSGATIFPQALAMGATWNKKLTEDVAMAVGDETLAAGTMQAWSPVLDVAQDARWGRCEETFGEDPVLVSQIGGAWIKGYQSKGLFTTPKHFGGHGAPLGGRDSHDIGLSEREMREVHLVPFRHVIRNYDCQSVMMAY
;
A
#
# COMPACT_ATOMS: atom_id res chain seq x y z
N ILE A 1 -3.47 -15.84 27.60
CA ILE A 1 -2.10 -15.26 27.50
C ILE A 1 -1.28 -16.30 26.77
N LEU A 2 -1.19 -16.19 25.44
CA LEU A 2 -0.24 -16.97 24.66
C LEU A 2 1.15 -16.40 24.96
N SER A 3 2.03 -17.21 25.53
CA SER A 3 3.42 -16.84 25.72
C SER A 3 4.06 -16.69 24.33
N CYS A 4 4.61 -15.53 24.04
CA CYS A 4 5.51 -15.33 22.91
C CYS A 4 6.78 -16.17 23.13
N SER A 5 6.75 -17.43 22.71
CA SER A 5 7.93 -18.29 22.69
C SER A 5 8.42 -18.32 21.24
N PHE A 6 9.56 -17.75 21.02
CA PHE A 6 10.27 -17.49 19.75
C PHE A 6 9.84 -16.20 19.04
N ILE A 7 10.67 -15.20 19.23
CA ILE A 7 10.53 -13.86 18.69
C ILE A 7 11.70 -13.65 17.73
N MET A 8 11.42 -13.39 16.45
CA MET A 8 12.44 -12.88 15.54
C MET A 8 12.49 -11.38 15.68
N ALA A 9 13.60 -10.84 16.22
CA ALA A 9 13.85 -9.41 16.22
C ALA A 9 14.16 -8.98 14.80
N GLN A 10 13.38 -8.05 14.27
CA GLN A 10 13.71 -7.40 13.00
C GLN A 10 14.92 -6.48 13.22
N GLN A 11 15.90 -6.60 12.34
CA GLN A 11 17.09 -5.75 12.35
C GLN A 11 16.74 -4.40 11.73
N PRO A 12 17.47 -3.32 11.99
CA PRO A 12 17.27 -2.04 11.33
C PRO A 12 17.35 -2.10 9.80
N SER A 13 18.10 -3.04 9.25
CA SER A 13 18.11 -3.36 7.81
C SER A 13 16.76 -3.86 7.28
N ASP A 14 15.83 -4.25 8.17
CA ASP A 14 14.51 -4.74 7.83
C ASP A 14 13.45 -3.64 7.81
N ILE A 15 13.84 -2.38 8.07
CA ILE A 15 12.98 -1.21 7.95
C ILE A 15 13.12 -0.62 6.55
N LEU A 16 12.05 -0.70 5.76
CA LEU A 16 12.01 -0.20 4.38
C LEU A 16 11.91 1.32 4.29
N SER A 17 11.12 1.92 5.17
CA SER A 17 10.91 3.36 5.17
C SER A 17 10.52 3.87 6.55
N VAL A 18 10.84 5.13 6.79
CA VAL A 18 10.47 5.84 8.03
C VAL A 18 9.87 7.18 7.65
N SER A 19 8.78 7.57 8.33
CA SER A 19 8.14 8.87 8.19
C SER A 19 7.75 9.42 9.56
N ALA A 20 7.67 10.73 9.68
CA ALA A 20 7.34 11.39 10.93
C ALA A 20 6.59 12.71 10.70
N SER A 21 5.81 13.15 11.69
CA SER A 21 5.09 14.44 11.67
C SER A 21 6.02 15.64 11.74
N THR A 22 7.18 15.48 12.34
CA THR A 22 8.19 16.52 12.52
C THR A 22 9.59 15.95 12.34
N LYS A 23 10.54 16.78 11.91
CA LYS A 23 11.96 16.42 11.73
C LYS A 23 12.13 15.10 10.97
N LEU A 24 11.46 14.99 9.82
CA LEU A 24 11.46 13.81 8.97
C LEU A 24 12.87 13.34 8.63
N GLU A 25 13.78 14.27 8.40
CA GLU A 25 15.20 14.02 8.09
C GLU A 25 15.97 13.31 9.22
N LYS A 26 15.43 13.34 10.45
CA LYS A 26 15.99 12.66 11.63
C LYS A 26 15.19 11.41 12.03
N ALA A 27 14.09 11.11 11.38
CA ALA A 27 13.23 10.00 11.78
C ALA A 27 13.94 8.64 11.68
N SER A 28 14.81 8.46 10.70
CA SER A 28 15.64 7.24 10.53
C SER A 28 16.63 7.01 11.67
N LEU A 29 17.00 8.05 12.42
CA LEU A 29 17.93 7.94 13.54
C LEU A 29 17.37 7.13 14.74
N ALA A 30 16.05 6.88 14.77
CA ALA A 30 15.43 5.98 15.74
C ALA A 30 15.60 4.48 15.38
N PHE A 31 16.32 4.18 14.28
CA PHE A 31 16.47 2.81 13.75
C PHE A 31 17.91 2.49 13.30
N ASP A 32 18.89 3.31 13.63
CA ASP A 32 20.26 3.21 13.11
C ASP A 32 21.23 2.47 14.04
N LYS A 33 20.76 2.02 15.19
CA LYS A 33 21.53 1.37 16.28
C LYS A 33 22.63 2.23 16.91
N ASP A 34 22.67 3.52 16.63
CA ASP A 34 23.59 4.42 17.31
C ASP A 34 22.91 5.07 18.53
N PRO A 35 23.25 4.71 19.77
CA PRO A 35 22.62 5.26 20.96
C PRO A 35 22.88 6.76 21.18
N LYS A 36 23.72 7.37 20.33
CA LYS A 36 24.01 8.81 20.36
C LYS A 36 23.09 9.62 19.46
N THR A 37 22.44 8.98 18.49
CA THR A 37 21.49 9.58 17.58
C THR A 37 20.06 9.43 18.11
N MET A 38 19.12 10.27 17.67
CA MET A 38 17.74 10.22 18.13
C MET A 38 16.79 11.06 17.28
N TRP A 39 15.53 10.64 17.23
CA TRP A 39 14.42 11.49 16.78
C TRP A 39 13.87 12.25 17.99
N GLU A 40 13.89 13.60 17.93
CA GLU A 40 13.56 14.49 19.03
C GLU A 40 12.22 15.18 18.82
N VAL A 41 11.40 15.23 19.88
CA VAL A 41 10.17 16.02 19.97
C VAL A 41 10.38 17.12 21.00
N ASN A 42 10.42 18.36 20.54
CA ASN A 42 10.62 19.53 21.43
C ASN A 42 9.28 20.15 21.88
N GLY A 43 9.36 21.14 22.78
CA GLY A 43 8.16 21.76 23.37
C GLY A 43 7.27 22.53 22.36
N GLN A 44 7.78 22.91 21.18
CA GLN A 44 6.96 23.53 20.13
C GLN A 44 6.21 22.46 19.34
N ASP A 45 6.85 21.33 19.09
CA ASP A 45 6.25 20.18 18.39
C ASP A 45 5.06 19.63 19.20
N LEU A 46 5.13 19.63 20.53
CA LEU A 46 4.10 19.13 21.44
C LEU A 46 2.81 19.98 21.49
N LYS A 47 2.68 21.04 20.72
CA LYS A 47 1.41 21.77 20.54
C LYS A 47 0.40 21.02 19.68
N ALA A 48 0.84 20.03 18.93
CA ALA A 48 0.02 19.16 18.11
C ALA A 48 0.44 17.70 18.30
N ASP A 49 -0.40 16.77 17.89
CA ASP A 49 -0.08 15.36 17.91
C ASP A 49 1.15 15.06 17.04
N GLN A 50 2.09 14.33 17.60
CA GLN A 50 3.28 13.90 16.92
C GLN A 50 3.23 12.42 16.60
N TRP A 51 3.92 12.00 15.55
CA TRP A 51 3.98 10.59 15.21
C TRP A 51 5.27 10.22 14.49
N LEU A 52 5.65 8.98 14.70
CA LEU A 52 6.72 8.28 13.99
C LEU A 52 6.12 7.01 13.40
N MET A 53 6.24 6.81 12.10
CA MET A 53 5.78 5.62 11.41
C MET A 53 6.92 4.96 10.65
N PHE A 54 6.97 3.65 10.68
CA PHE A 54 7.95 2.88 9.93
C PHE A 54 7.30 1.66 9.29
N THR A 55 7.88 1.24 8.16
CA THR A 55 7.47 0.08 7.39
C THR A 55 8.48 -1.02 7.57
N ILE A 56 8.03 -2.21 7.96
CA ILE A 56 8.88 -3.39 8.08
C ILE A 56 8.95 -4.14 6.75
N GLN A 57 10.13 -4.64 6.41
CA GLN A 57 10.38 -5.32 5.13
C GLN A 57 9.53 -6.57 4.96
N THR A 58 9.43 -7.37 6.01
CA THR A 58 8.60 -8.57 6.02
C THR A 58 7.39 -8.34 6.91
N PRO A 59 6.19 -8.17 6.35
CA PRO A 59 4.96 -8.07 7.13
C PRO A 59 4.76 -9.28 8.02
N GLY A 60 4.24 -9.06 9.22
CA GLY A 60 4.05 -10.14 10.18
C GLY A 60 3.17 -9.77 11.36
N ASP A 61 2.96 -10.72 12.27
CA ASP A 61 2.21 -10.52 13.51
C ASP A 61 3.09 -9.75 14.53
N VAL A 62 3.10 -8.44 14.47
CA VAL A 62 3.79 -7.59 15.44
C VAL A 62 3.18 -7.78 16.82
N CYS A 63 3.99 -8.08 17.81
CA CYS A 63 3.53 -8.32 19.18
C CYS A 63 4.29 -7.55 20.25
N GLU A 64 5.45 -7.01 19.90
CA GLU A 64 6.29 -6.29 20.85
C GLU A 64 7.10 -5.20 20.15
N LEU A 65 7.30 -4.09 20.83
CA LEU A 65 8.23 -3.04 20.46
C LEU A 65 9.18 -2.80 21.63
N ASN A 66 10.47 -2.78 21.36
CA ASN A 66 11.46 -2.33 22.32
C ASN A 66 11.85 -0.90 21.98
N LEU A 67 11.57 0.01 22.91
CA LEU A 67 11.79 1.44 22.74
C LEU A 67 12.87 1.93 23.70
N GLN A 68 13.90 2.57 23.17
CA GLN A 68 14.82 3.36 23.96
C GLN A 68 14.43 4.82 23.86
N MET A 69 14.02 5.42 24.97
CA MET A 69 13.51 6.79 25.02
C MET A 69 14.24 7.61 26.09
N GLN A 70 14.18 8.91 25.93
CA GLN A 70 14.70 9.86 26.91
C GLN A 70 13.67 10.98 27.15
N GLY A 71 13.54 11.41 28.40
CA GLY A 71 12.66 12.54 28.77
C GLY A 71 11.22 12.14 29.11
N VAL A 72 10.87 10.85 29.06
CA VAL A 72 9.52 10.35 29.38
C VAL A 72 9.60 9.10 30.28
N SER A 73 8.75 9.01 31.27
CA SER A 73 8.57 7.80 32.08
C SER A 73 7.58 6.83 31.41
N LYS A 74 7.53 5.57 31.88
CA LYS A 74 6.58 4.59 31.36
C LYS A 74 5.11 4.96 31.67
N GLU A 75 4.87 5.61 32.78
CA GLU A 75 3.56 6.09 33.19
C GLU A 75 3.06 7.21 32.28
N GLU A 76 3.96 8.16 31.96
CA GLU A 76 3.66 9.23 31.00
C GLU A 76 3.47 8.65 29.60
N LEU A 77 4.31 7.69 29.18
CA LEU A 77 4.20 7.06 27.86
C LEU A 77 2.85 6.39 27.64
N LYS A 78 2.33 5.69 28.65
CA LYS A 78 0.98 5.07 28.59
C LYS A 78 -0.15 6.06 28.38
N GLN A 79 0.01 7.30 28.85
CA GLN A 79 -1.01 8.35 28.70
C GLN A 79 -0.87 9.10 27.37
N LEU A 80 0.33 9.13 26.82
CA LEU A 80 0.67 9.92 25.65
C LEU A 80 0.63 9.15 24.34
N MET A 81 1.08 7.90 24.36
CA MET A 81 1.34 7.13 23.15
C MET A 81 0.14 6.26 22.77
N SER A 82 -0.15 6.22 21.50
CA SER A 82 -0.99 5.20 20.87
C SER A 82 -0.14 4.43 19.86
N VAL A 83 -0.30 3.11 19.82
CA VAL A 83 0.39 2.24 18.87
C VAL A 83 -0.62 1.74 17.85
N PHE A 84 -0.30 1.92 16.58
CA PHE A 84 -1.08 1.37 15.47
C PHE A 84 -0.22 0.39 14.71
N VAL A 85 -0.78 -0.76 14.42
CA VAL A 85 -0.20 -1.74 13.51
C VAL A 85 -1.19 -1.92 12.37
N THR A 86 -0.80 -1.62 11.18
CA THR A 86 -1.68 -1.63 10.01
C THR A 86 -0.95 -2.15 8.78
N TYR A 87 -1.72 -2.57 7.83
CA TYR A 87 -1.24 -2.89 6.50
C TYR A 87 -1.46 -1.74 5.52
N ASP A 88 -2.39 -0.85 5.82
CA ASP A 88 -2.69 0.35 5.03
C ASP A 88 -2.24 1.59 5.80
N PRO A 89 -1.16 2.27 5.39
CA PRO A 89 -0.64 3.45 6.08
C PRO A 89 -1.59 4.64 6.04
N MET A 90 -2.58 4.63 5.14
CA MET A 90 -3.60 5.67 5.02
C MET A 90 -4.80 5.41 5.94
N ASN A 91 -4.99 4.14 6.35
CA ASN A 91 -6.05 3.74 7.28
C ASN A 91 -5.45 3.03 8.49
N LEU A 92 -5.20 3.78 9.54
CA LEU A 92 -4.56 3.27 10.75
C LEU A 92 -5.45 2.32 11.56
N GLY A 93 -6.75 2.35 11.34
CA GLY A 93 -7.71 1.58 12.13
C GLY A 93 -7.75 2.00 13.60
N VAL A 94 -7.95 1.03 14.48
CA VAL A 94 -8.00 1.23 15.93
C VAL A 94 -6.62 0.97 16.53
N PRO A 95 -6.13 1.81 17.47
CA PRO A 95 -4.88 1.55 18.17
C PRO A 95 -4.94 0.23 18.94
N VAL A 96 -3.80 -0.43 19.08
CA VAL A 96 -3.71 -1.67 19.88
C VAL A 96 -3.68 -1.36 21.38
N ASP A 97 -4.36 -2.18 22.17
CA ASP A 97 -4.20 -2.16 23.62
C ASP A 97 -2.85 -2.77 23.99
N TYR A 98 -2.05 -2.05 24.78
CA TYR A 98 -0.71 -2.48 25.10
C TYR A 98 -0.35 -2.32 26.57
N GLN A 99 0.68 -3.03 26.98
CA GLN A 99 1.31 -2.91 28.29
C GLN A 99 2.76 -2.43 28.12
N VAL A 100 3.25 -1.65 29.10
CA VAL A 100 4.65 -1.19 29.13
C VAL A 100 5.35 -1.77 30.35
N LYS A 101 6.52 -2.39 30.12
CA LYS A 101 7.43 -2.84 31.16
C LYS A 101 8.79 -2.19 30.98
N GLY A 102 9.66 -2.29 31.99
CA GLY A 102 11.01 -1.75 31.94
C GLY A 102 11.14 -0.32 32.47
N SER A 103 12.21 0.35 32.08
CA SER A 103 12.59 1.71 32.51
C SER A 103 12.61 2.66 31.29
N ALA A 104 12.77 3.98 31.54
CA ALA A 104 12.86 4.98 30.47
C ALA A 104 13.99 4.67 29.43
N LYS A 105 15.04 3.97 29.86
CA LYS A 105 16.16 3.62 28.97
C LYS A 105 15.86 2.41 28.08
N GLU A 106 14.93 1.56 28.49
CA GLU A 106 14.57 0.34 27.77
C GLU A 106 13.15 -0.06 28.16
N MET A 107 12.19 0.33 27.31
CA MET A 107 10.77 0.06 27.49
C MET A 107 10.32 -1.03 26.53
N GLN A 108 9.74 -2.05 27.09
CA GLN A 108 9.12 -3.14 26.36
C GLN A 108 7.60 -2.87 26.28
N VAL A 109 7.11 -2.64 25.09
CA VAL A 109 5.69 -2.42 24.78
C VAL A 109 5.12 -3.69 24.18
N THR A 110 4.27 -4.38 24.90
CA THR A 110 3.71 -5.68 24.51
C THR A 110 2.21 -5.59 24.28
N PHE A 111 1.70 -6.25 23.25
CA PHE A 111 0.28 -6.30 22.88
C PHE A 111 -0.07 -7.65 22.24
N SER A 112 -1.36 -7.91 22.08
CA SER A 112 -1.81 -9.08 21.33
C SER A 112 -1.30 -9.00 19.89
N PRO A 113 -0.78 -10.10 19.32
CA PRO A 113 -0.22 -10.08 17.97
C PRO A 113 -1.18 -9.43 16.97
N LYS A 114 -0.67 -8.44 16.22
CA LYS A 114 -1.41 -7.71 15.19
C LYS A 114 -0.63 -7.75 13.89
N TYR A 115 -1.23 -8.31 12.87
CA TYR A 115 -0.61 -8.40 11.56
C TYR A 115 -0.54 -7.03 10.87
N GLY A 116 0.64 -6.71 10.33
CA GLY A 116 0.83 -5.47 9.59
C GLY A 116 2.22 -5.35 8.98
N ALA A 117 2.36 -4.36 8.13
CA ALA A 117 3.63 -3.93 7.53
C ALA A 117 4.06 -2.56 8.07
N HIS A 118 3.11 -1.76 8.55
CA HIS A 118 3.35 -0.42 9.05
C HIS A 118 3.04 -0.34 10.53
N VAL A 119 3.97 0.23 11.29
CA VAL A 119 3.79 0.51 12.71
C VAL A 119 3.88 2.01 12.91
N ARG A 120 2.87 2.60 13.53
CA ARG A 120 2.86 4.03 13.87
C ARG A 120 2.79 4.21 15.39
N LEU A 121 3.74 4.95 15.90
CA LEU A 121 3.73 5.49 17.26
C LEU A 121 3.16 6.91 17.17
N ALA A 122 2.00 7.13 17.73
CA ALA A 122 1.38 8.45 17.79
C ALA A 122 1.41 8.98 19.22
N PHE A 123 1.90 10.19 19.40
CA PHE A 123 2.03 10.85 20.67
C PHE A 123 1.07 12.04 20.73
N LYS A 124 0.17 12.03 21.69
CA LYS A 124 -0.81 13.09 21.87
C LYS A 124 -0.13 14.41 22.22
N GLY A 125 -0.47 15.45 21.51
CA GLY A 125 0.01 16.81 21.80
C GLY A 125 -0.53 17.30 23.14
N ASP A 126 0.39 17.64 24.06
CA ASP A 126 0.06 18.27 25.32
C ASP A 126 1.23 19.15 25.73
N SER A 127 0.98 20.46 25.82
CA SER A 127 2.01 21.45 26.18
C SER A 127 2.56 21.28 27.61
N ARG A 128 1.96 20.45 28.45
CA ARG A 128 2.46 20.11 29.79
C ARG A 128 3.48 18.99 29.78
N VAL A 129 3.60 18.27 28.67
CA VAL A 129 4.59 17.20 28.50
C VAL A 129 5.95 17.79 28.25
N LYS A 130 6.96 17.26 28.90
CA LYS A 130 8.35 17.64 28.67
C LYS A 130 8.82 17.12 27.31
N PRO A 131 9.78 17.81 26.65
CA PRO A 131 10.44 17.29 25.47
C PRO A 131 10.99 15.90 25.70
N PHE A 132 10.84 15.03 24.71
CA PHE A 132 11.34 13.66 24.75
C PHE A 132 12.01 13.27 23.42
N SER A 133 12.73 12.18 23.43
CA SER A 133 13.34 11.64 22.22
C SER A 133 13.19 10.12 22.16
N VAL A 134 13.10 9.60 20.93
CA VAL A 134 13.16 8.18 20.61
C VAL A 134 14.55 7.91 20.05
N LYS A 135 15.33 7.10 20.77
CA LYS A 135 16.70 6.73 20.40
C LYS A 135 16.75 5.48 19.54
N GLU A 136 15.97 4.51 19.90
CA GLU A 136 15.95 3.22 19.20
C GLU A 136 14.56 2.58 19.26
N VAL A 137 14.16 1.94 18.19
CA VAL A 137 12.95 1.13 18.09
C VAL A 137 13.32 -0.21 17.49
N ALA A 138 13.05 -1.30 18.21
CA ALA A 138 13.09 -2.64 17.66
C ALA A 138 11.69 -3.25 17.65
N VAL A 139 11.37 -3.98 16.59
CA VAL A 139 10.08 -4.64 16.37
C VAL A 139 10.26 -6.13 16.47
N LEU A 140 9.36 -6.78 17.19
CA LEU A 140 9.37 -8.23 17.36
C LEU A 140 8.08 -8.83 16.80
N LEU A 141 8.25 -9.89 16.03
CA LEU A 141 7.15 -10.64 15.43
C LEU A 141 6.89 -11.93 16.20
N ALA A 142 5.63 -12.29 16.33
CA ALA A 142 5.23 -13.56 16.92
C ALA A 142 5.38 -14.69 15.90
N ASP A 143 5.97 -15.81 16.32
CA ASP A 143 5.92 -17.06 15.55
C ASP A 143 4.52 -17.64 15.58
N LYS A 144 3.96 -17.94 14.42
CA LYS A 144 2.64 -18.52 14.29
C LYS A 144 2.69 -19.89 13.65
N VAL A 145 2.24 -20.88 14.39
CA VAL A 145 1.99 -22.21 13.86
C VAL A 145 0.54 -22.26 13.37
N LEU A 146 0.35 -22.33 12.07
CA LEU A 146 -0.99 -22.54 11.49
C LEU A 146 -1.45 -23.97 11.74
N LYS A 147 -2.71 -24.05 12.17
CA LYS A 147 -3.43 -25.32 12.30
C LYS A 147 -4.57 -25.31 11.29
N ASP A 148 -4.80 -26.45 10.67
CA ASP A 148 -5.99 -26.63 9.83
C ASP A 148 -7.27 -26.63 10.70
N ARG A 149 -8.45 -26.77 10.05
CA ARG A 149 -9.74 -26.81 10.76
C ARG A 149 -9.88 -28.00 11.71
N LYS A 150 -9.01 -29.02 11.61
CA LYS A 150 -8.96 -30.16 12.50
C LYS A 150 -7.94 -29.98 13.63
N GLY A 151 -7.22 -28.86 13.64
CA GLY A 151 -6.17 -28.58 14.63
C GLY A 151 -4.82 -29.20 14.31
N GLU A 152 -4.63 -29.76 13.13
CA GLU A 152 -3.37 -30.35 12.66
C GLU A 152 -2.50 -29.28 11.98
N LYS A 153 -1.17 -29.43 12.05
CA LYS A 153 -0.24 -28.61 11.25
C LYS A 153 -0.54 -28.83 9.78
N THR A 154 -0.99 -27.79 9.11
CA THR A 154 -1.20 -27.86 7.67
C THR A 154 0.07 -27.42 6.93
N SER A 155 0.40 -28.12 5.86
CA SER A 155 1.34 -27.62 4.88
C SER A 155 0.68 -26.46 4.16
N LEU A 156 1.34 -25.29 4.14
CA LEU A 156 0.84 -24.09 3.47
C LEU A 156 0.99 -24.24 1.95
N ARG A 157 0.35 -25.25 1.35
CA ARG A 157 0.47 -25.53 -0.10
C ARG A 157 0.16 -24.32 -0.97
N TYR A 158 -0.77 -23.49 -0.55
CA TYR A 158 -1.07 -22.24 -1.28
C TYR A 158 0.09 -21.24 -1.29
N MET A 159 1.08 -21.37 -0.41
CA MET A 159 2.28 -20.53 -0.42
C MET A 159 3.41 -21.10 -1.29
N ASP A 160 3.28 -22.34 -1.76
CA ASP A 160 4.29 -22.96 -2.61
C ASP A 160 4.16 -22.42 -4.06
N PRO A 161 5.10 -21.59 -4.54
CA PRO A 161 5.02 -20.99 -5.87
C PRO A 161 5.24 -22.01 -7.02
N THR A 162 5.70 -23.23 -6.70
CA THR A 162 5.92 -24.28 -7.70
C THR A 162 4.65 -25.02 -8.09
N LEU A 163 3.60 -24.91 -7.26
CA LEU A 163 2.32 -25.53 -7.53
C LEU A 163 1.48 -24.70 -8.53
N PRO A 164 0.63 -25.36 -9.34
CA PRO A 164 -0.33 -24.68 -10.19
C PRO A 164 -1.21 -23.71 -9.37
N VAL A 165 -1.58 -22.58 -9.97
CA VAL A 165 -2.39 -21.54 -9.30
C VAL A 165 -3.70 -22.10 -8.77
N GLU A 166 -4.40 -22.94 -9.56
CA GLU A 166 -5.67 -23.57 -9.17
C GLU A 166 -5.51 -24.42 -7.91
N GLU A 167 -4.45 -25.22 -7.82
CA GLU A 167 -4.18 -26.02 -6.62
C GLU A 167 -3.91 -25.14 -5.39
N ARG A 168 -3.22 -24.04 -5.58
CA ARG A 168 -2.96 -23.06 -4.52
C ARG A 168 -4.24 -22.39 -4.05
N VAL A 169 -5.11 -21.99 -4.98
CA VAL A 169 -6.42 -21.40 -4.69
C VAL A 169 -7.29 -22.35 -3.90
N GLU A 170 -7.45 -23.60 -4.37
CA GLU A 170 -8.23 -24.63 -3.66
C GLU A 170 -7.67 -24.90 -2.26
N SER A 171 -6.34 -24.98 -2.14
CA SER A 171 -5.68 -25.16 -0.84
C SER A 171 -6.00 -24.01 0.12
N LEU A 172 -5.94 -22.75 -0.34
CA LEU A 172 -6.27 -21.58 0.46
C LEU A 172 -7.76 -21.58 0.85
N LEU A 173 -8.66 -21.79 -0.11
CA LEU A 173 -10.11 -21.84 0.12
C LEU A 173 -10.51 -22.92 1.13
N SER A 174 -9.77 -24.04 1.18
CA SER A 174 -10.05 -25.13 2.12
C SER A 174 -9.79 -24.76 3.59
N VAL A 175 -8.94 -23.80 3.85
CA VAL A 175 -8.59 -23.33 5.22
C VAL A 175 -9.28 -22.02 5.62
N MET A 176 -9.81 -21.27 4.65
CA MET A 176 -10.54 -20.02 4.89
C MET A 176 -11.89 -20.24 5.56
N THR A 177 -12.20 -19.39 6.54
CA THR A 177 -13.55 -19.29 7.12
C THR A 177 -14.49 -18.50 6.20
N PRO A 178 -15.81 -18.55 6.42
CA PRO A 178 -16.74 -17.66 5.72
C PRO A 178 -16.40 -16.16 5.93
N GLU A 179 -15.95 -15.79 7.14
CA GLU A 179 -15.56 -14.43 7.49
C GLU A 179 -14.33 -13.99 6.69
N ASP A 180 -13.32 -14.85 6.53
CA ASP A 180 -12.16 -14.59 5.67
C ASP A 180 -12.57 -14.30 4.23
N LYS A 181 -13.51 -15.09 3.71
CA LYS A 181 -14.01 -14.92 2.34
C LYS A 181 -14.78 -13.62 2.18
N MET A 182 -15.61 -13.27 3.16
CA MET A 182 -16.34 -11.99 3.19
C MET A 182 -15.39 -10.80 3.25
N GLU A 183 -14.29 -10.91 4.02
CA GLU A 183 -13.31 -9.84 4.14
C GLU A 183 -12.60 -9.55 2.80
N LEU A 184 -12.32 -10.58 2.00
CA LEU A 184 -11.68 -10.39 0.68
C LEU A 184 -12.57 -9.67 -0.35
N ILE A 185 -13.89 -9.76 -0.21
CA ILE A 185 -14.84 -9.15 -1.17
C ILE A 185 -15.49 -7.88 -0.65
N ARG A 186 -15.14 -7.44 0.56
CA ARG A 186 -15.68 -6.18 1.09
C ARG A 186 -15.18 -4.99 0.28
N GLU A 187 -15.99 -3.94 0.24
CA GLU A 187 -15.62 -2.67 -0.36
C GLU A 187 -14.46 -2.00 0.39
N GLY A 188 -13.53 -1.39 -0.35
CA GLY A 188 -12.39 -0.67 0.22
C GLY A 188 -11.33 -0.28 -0.79
N TRP A 189 -10.35 0.51 -0.35
CA TRP A 189 -9.21 0.98 -1.15
C TRP A 189 -8.18 -0.11 -1.49
N GLY A 190 -8.38 -1.31 -1.01
CA GLY A 190 -7.52 -2.45 -1.27
C GLY A 190 -8.25 -3.75 -0.98
N ILE A 191 -7.61 -4.87 -1.29
CA ILE A 191 -8.07 -6.18 -0.85
C ILE A 191 -7.39 -6.45 0.49
N PRO A 192 -8.12 -6.58 1.59
CA PRO A 192 -7.52 -6.90 2.89
C PRO A 192 -6.78 -8.23 2.82
N GLY A 193 -5.69 -8.34 3.55
CA GLY A 193 -5.03 -9.62 3.76
C GLY A 193 -5.80 -10.51 4.73
N ILE A 194 -5.39 -11.77 4.81
CA ILE A 194 -5.86 -12.71 5.84
C ILE A 194 -4.66 -13.06 6.71
N PRO A 195 -4.43 -12.29 7.79
CA PRO A 195 -3.19 -12.37 8.56
C PRO A 195 -2.90 -13.76 9.12
N HIS A 196 -3.91 -14.44 9.66
CA HIS A 196 -3.75 -15.75 10.26
C HIS A 196 -3.48 -16.86 9.22
N LEU A 197 -3.66 -16.57 7.93
CA LEU A 197 -3.31 -17.44 6.82
C LEU A 197 -2.08 -16.94 6.04
N TYR A 198 -1.38 -15.91 6.51
CA TYR A 198 -0.24 -15.27 5.81
C TYR A 198 -0.57 -14.79 4.39
N VAL A 199 -1.82 -14.48 4.10
CA VAL A 199 -2.24 -13.87 2.84
C VAL A 199 -2.06 -12.36 2.97
N PRO A 200 -1.13 -11.76 2.21
CA PRO A 200 -0.92 -10.32 2.26
C PRO A 200 -2.11 -9.57 1.64
N PRO A 201 -2.38 -8.34 2.04
CA PRO A 201 -3.32 -7.48 1.32
C PRO A 201 -2.75 -7.06 -0.03
N ILE A 202 -3.65 -6.69 -0.93
CA ILE A 202 -3.31 -5.99 -2.16
C ILE A 202 -3.70 -4.52 -1.96
N THR A 203 -2.71 -3.69 -1.71
CA THR A 203 -2.88 -2.25 -1.60
C THR A 203 -2.95 -1.63 -3.00
N LYS A 204 -3.79 -0.63 -3.18
CA LYS A 204 -4.09 -0.01 -4.47
C LYS A 204 -3.82 1.49 -4.42
N VAL A 205 -3.47 2.07 -5.57
CA VAL A 205 -3.18 3.49 -5.69
C VAL A 205 -3.60 4.02 -7.05
N GLU A 206 -3.90 5.32 -7.13
CA GLU A 206 -3.90 6.04 -8.40
C GLU A 206 -2.46 6.29 -8.82
N ALA A 207 -2.14 5.97 -10.07
CA ALA A 207 -0.79 6.13 -10.61
C ALA A 207 -0.80 6.57 -12.08
N VAL A 208 -1.78 7.41 -12.48
CA VAL A 208 -1.94 7.86 -13.87
C VAL A 208 -0.70 8.57 -14.39
N HIS A 209 -0.12 9.43 -13.57
CA HIS A 209 1.08 10.21 -13.90
C HIS A 209 2.07 10.31 -12.72
N GLY A 210 2.06 9.31 -11.84
CA GLY A 210 2.90 9.22 -10.65
C GLY A 210 2.17 8.59 -9.48
N PHE A 211 2.88 8.20 -8.44
CA PHE A 211 2.30 7.67 -7.21
C PHE A 211 1.54 8.77 -6.45
N SER A 212 0.20 8.70 -6.40
CA SER A 212 -0.65 9.83 -5.98
C SER A 212 -0.72 10.07 -4.48
N TYR A 213 -0.48 9.07 -3.64
CA TYR A 213 -0.70 9.17 -2.19
C TYR A 213 0.58 9.25 -1.36
N GLY A 214 1.73 9.49 -2.01
CA GLY A 214 3.02 9.60 -1.34
C GLY A 214 3.53 11.04 -1.31
N SER A 215 4.05 11.50 -0.17
CA SER A 215 4.87 12.70 -0.13
C SER A 215 6.26 12.37 -0.69
N GLY A 216 6.76 13.23 -1.60
CA GLY A 216 8.09 13.06 -2.20
C GLY A 216 8.13 12.14 -3.44
N ALA A 217 6.99 11.65 -3.92
CA ALA A 217 6.91 10.95 -5.20
C ALA A 217 7.03 11.92 -6.38
N THR A 218 7.53 11.42 -7.50
CA THR A 218 7.67 12.19 -8.73
C THR A 218 6.32 12.38 -9.41
N ILE A 219 5.99 13.61 -9.77
CA ILE A 219 4.84 13.94 -10.61
C ILE A 219 5.33 14.08 -12.05
N PHE A 220 4.93 13.14 -12.90
CA PHE A 220 5.18 13.16 -14.33
C PHE A 220 4.09 13.97 -15.07
N PRO A 221 4.32 14.37 -16.32
CA PRO A 221 3.26 14.95 -17.15
C PRO A 221 2.05 14.02 -17.25
N GLN A 222 0.87 14.60 -17.41
CA GLN A 222 -0.37 13.84 -17.60
C GLN A 222 -0.30 12.90 -18.80
N ALA A 223 -1.15 11.87 -18.81
CA ALA A 223 -1.14 10.83 -19.84
C ALA A 223 -1.33 11.41 -21.26
N LEU A 224 -2.15 12.45 -21.42
CA LEU A 224 -2.33 13.13 -22.69
C LEU A 224 -1.01 13.70 -23.24
N ALA A 225 -0.17 14.27 -22.38
CA ALA A 225 1.15 14.76 -22.76
C ALA A 225 2.08 13.62 -23.16
N MET A 226 2.04 12.48 -22.44
CA MET A 226 2.76 11.28 -22.83
C MET A 226 2.30 10.75 -24.18
N GLY A 227 0.98 10.72 -24.45
CA GLY A 227 0.40 10.36 -25.74
C GLY A 227 0.90 11.26 -26.88
N ALA A 228 0.97 12.58 -26.65
CA ALA A 228 1.45 13.56 -27.62
C ALA A 228 2.92 13.38 -28.01
N THR A 229 3.71 12.68 -27.23
CA THR A 229 5.10 12.35 -27.59
C THR A 229 5.23 11.29 -28.69
N TRP A 230 4.22 10.44 -28.89
CA TRP A 230 4.25 9.25 -29.76
C TRP A 230 5.41 8.30 -29.44
N ASN A 231 5.98 8.39 -28.22
CA ASN A 231 7.19 7.68 -27.84
C ASN A 231 6.87 6.59 -26.80
N LYS A 232 6.66 5.37 -27.28
CA LYS A 232 6.39 4.20 -26.44
C LYS A 232 7.52 3.93 -25.44
N LYS A 233 8.78 4.09 -25.86
CA LYS A 233 9.90 3.82 -24.96
C LYS A 233 9.96 4.81 -23.80
N LEU A 234 9.73 6.08 -24.06
CA LEU A 234 9.67 7.09 -23.00
C LEU A 234 8.54 6.78 -22.01
N THR A 235 7.36 6.40 -22.52
CA THR A 235 6.22 6.04 -21.65
C THR A 235 6.50 4.79 -20.81
N GLU A 236 7.17 3.79 -21.40
CA GLU A 236 7.62 2.61 -20.67
C GLU A 236 8.60 2.99 -19.54
N ASP A 237 9.57 3.87 -19.81
CA ASP A 237 10.53 4.33 -18.81
C ASP A 237 9.87 5.12 -17.67
N VAL A 238 8.92 6.01 -17.99
CA VAL A 238 8.12 6.72 -16.99
C VAL A 238 7.35 5.72 -16.13
N ALA A 239 6.68 4.76 -16.74
CA ALA A 239 5.91 3.75 -16.01
C ALA A 239 6.80 2.85 -15.11
N MET A 240 8.03 2.57 -15.54
CA MET A 240 9.02 1.87 -14.69
C MET A 240 9.38 2.70 -13.45
N ALA A 241 9.63 4.00 -13.62
CA ALA A 241 9.92 4.89 -12.49
C ALA A 241 8.74 5.00 -11.52
N VAL A 242 7.51 5.16 -12.04
CA VAL A 242 6.28 5.14 -11.22
C VAL A 242 6.13 3.81 -10.48
N GLY A 243 6.45 2.69 -11.14
CA GLY A 243 6.43 1.37 -10.54
C GLY A 243 7.44 1.22 -9.41
N ASP A 244 8.66 1.72 -9.57
CA ASP A 244 9.68 1.71 -8.51
C ASP A 244 9.22 2.50 -7.27
N GLU A 245 8.66 3.69 -7.46
CA GLU A 245 8.11 4.51 -6.37
C GLU A 245 6.91 3.85 -5.69
N THR A 246 6.02 3.23 -6.48
CA THR A 246 4.86 2.47 -5.97
C THR A 246 5.29 1.29 -5.12
N LEU A 247 6.28 0.53 -5.59
CA LEU A 247 6.83 -0.62 -4.86
C LEU A 247 7.50 -0.16 -3.56
N ALA A 248 8.28 0.92 -3.61
CA ALA A 248 8.92 1.50 -2.43
C ALA A 248 7.91 1.98 -1.37
N ALA A 249 6.71 2.40 -1.81
CA ALA A 249 5.60 2.74 -0.93
C ALA A 249 4.83 1.53 -0.38
N GLY A 250 5.19 0.29 -0.76
CA GLY A 250 4.52 -0.93 -0.32
C GLY A 250 3.17 -1.18 -0.99
N THR A 251 2.89 -0.51 -2.12
CA THR A 251 1.65 -0.68 -2.89
C THR A 251 1.87 -1.70 -4.01
N MET A 252 0.85 -2.50 -4.28
CA MET A 252 0.95 -3.64 -5.20
C MET A 252 0.20 -3.43 -6.51
N GLN A 253 -0.81 -2.56 -6.56
CA GLN A 253 -1.70 -2.40 -7.69
C GLN A 253 -1.95 -0.93 -8.01
N ALA A 254 -1.88 -0.57 -9.29
CA ALA A 254 -2.33 0.74 -9.76
C ALA A 254 -3.71 0.66 -10.41
N TRP A 255 -4.58 1.63 -10.12
CA TRP A 255 -5.81 1.90 -10.87
C TRP A 255 -5.48 2.68 -12.15
N SER A 256 -4.55 2.14 -12.92
CA SER A 256 -3.97 2.76 -14.12
C SER A 256 -3.55 1.68 -15.12
N PRO A 257 -3.38 2.03 -16.40
CA PRO A 257 -3.60 3.33 -17.03
C PRO A 257 -5.06 3.59 -17.42
N VAL A 258 -5.36 4.85 -17.78
CA VAL A 258 -6.64 5.22 -18.38
C VAL A 258 -6.58 4.97 -19.89
N LEU A 259 -7.44 4.07 -20.38
CA LEU A 259 -7.50 3.65 -21.80
C LEU A 259 -8.73 4.14 -22.51
N ASP A 260 -9.46 5.09 -21.91
CA ASP A 260 -10.59 5.72 -22.54
C ASP A 260 -10.14 6.48 -23.80
N VAL A 261 -10.96 6.44 -24.84
CA VAL A 261 -10.72 7.18 -26.09
C VAL A 261 -11.48 8.49 -25.99
N ALA A 262 -10.78 9.61 -25.77
CA ALA A 262 -11.36 10.92 -25.49
C ALA A 262 -11.74 11.62 -26.80
N GLN A 263 -12.92 11.36 -27.35
CA GLN A 263 -13.41 11.97 -28.59
C GLN A 263 -14.15 13.29 -28.36
N ASP A 264 -14.63 13.57 -27.15
CA ASP A 264 -15.30 14.82 -26.79
C ASP A 264 -14.40 15.65 -25.86
N ALA A 265 -13.85 16.74 -26.37
CA ALA A 265 -12.97 17.64 -25.62
C ALA A 265 -13.64 18.33 -24.42
N ARG A 266 -14.98 18.27 -24.30
CA ARG A 266 -15.70 18.77 -23.12
C ARG A 266 -15.64 17.82 -21.93
N TRP A 267 -15.25 16.57 -22.14
CA TRP A 267 -15.09 15.63 -21.05
C TRP A 267 -13.94 16.05 -20.13
N GLY A 268 -14.24 16.22 -18.83
CA GLY A 268 -13.31 16.78 -17.84
C GLY A 268 -12.11 15.89 -17.48
N ARG A 269 -12.00 14.69 -18.06
CA ARG A 269 -10.91 13.74 -17.79
C ARG A 269 -10.06 13.43 -19.03
N CYS A 270 -10.11 14.28 -20.05
CA CYS A 270 -9.31 14.09 -21.26
C CYS A 270 -7.80 14.02 -21.00
N GLU A 271 -7.30 14.73 -19.98
CA GLU A 271 -5.88 14.72 -19.65
C GLU A 271 -5.39 13.39 -19.06
N GLU A 272 -6.28 12.58 -18.50
CA GLU A 272 -5.92 11.29 -17.90
C GLU A 272 -5.68 10.20 -18.95
N THR A 273 -6.15 10.36 -20.18
CA THR A 273 -6.00 9.38 -21.27
C THR A 273 -4.92 9.79 -22.27
N PHE A 274 -4.46 8.84 -23.08
CA PHE A 274 -3.40 9.06 -24.06
C PHE A 274 -3.87 9.73 -25.37
N GLY A 275 -5.16 10.05 -25.51
CA GLY A 275 -5.70 10.79 -26.63
C GLY A 275 -7.03 10.30 -27.18
N GLU A 276 -7.35 10.73 -28.41
CA GLU A 276 -8.61 10.47 -29.11
C GLU A 276 -8.54 9.32 -30.14
N ASP A 277 -7.33 8.84 -30.42
CA ASP A 277 -7.11 7.75 -31.39
C ASP A 277 -6.97 6.40 -30.69
N PRO A 278 -7.82 5.41 -31.00
CA PRO A 278 -7.80 4.11 -30.33
C PRO A 278 -6.52 3.32 -30.54
N VAL A 279 -5.79 3.55 -31.65
CA VAL A 279 -4.50 2.88 -31.92
C VAL A 279 -3.40 3.51 -31.07
N LEU A 280 -3.34 4.84 -31.00
CA LEU A 280 -2.39 5.56 -30.15
C LEU A 280 -2.58 5.17 -28.68
N VAL A 281 -3.83 5.24 -28.18
CA VAL A 281 -4.17 4.83 -26.80
C VAL A 281 -3.75 3.41 -26.53
N SER A 282 -3.98 2.50 -27.48
CA SER A 282 -3.55 1.09 -27.37
C SER A 282 -2.03 0.93 -27.22
N GLN A 283 -1.28 1.62 -28.07
CA GLN A 283 0.18 1.47 -28.16
C GLN A 283 0.90 2.13 -26.97
N ILE A 284 0.49 3.33 -26.61
CA ILE A 284 1.10 4.09 -25.51
C ILE A 284 0.66 3.49 -24.16
N GLY A 285 -0.65 3.16 -24.00
CA GLY A 285 -1.16 2.49 -22.81
C GLY A 285 -0.54 1.12 -22.59
N GLY A 286 -0.33 0.33 -23.67
CA GLY A 286 0.38 -0.94 -23.60
C GLY A 286 1.84 -0.78 -23.16
N ALA A 287 2.54 0.25 -23.62
CA ALA A 287 3.90 0.56 -23.18
C ALA A 287 3.95 0.93 -21.69
N TRP A 288 2.96 1.71 -21.23
CA TRP A 288 2.82 2.04 -19.80
C TRP A 288 2.63 0.76 -18.96
N ILE A 289 1.70 -0.10 -19.35
CA ILE A 289 1.42 -1.37 -18.66
C ILE A 289 2.69 -2.23 -18.59
N LYS A 290 3.40 -2.37 -19.70
CA LYS A 290 4.65 -3.14 -19.78
C LYS A 290 5.69 -2.62 -18.79
N GLY A 291 5.91 -1.30 -18.76
CA GLY A 291 6.87 -0.68 -17.85
C GLY A 291 6.52 -0.92 -16.39
N TYR A 292 5.27 -0.65 -16.01
CA TYR A 292 4.81 -0.82 -14.63
C TYR A 292 4.83 -2.29 -14.16
N GLN A 293 4.31 -3.22 -14.98
CA GLN A 293 4.29 -4.65 -14.66
C GLN A 293 5.70 -5.28 -14.63
N SER A 294 6.70 -4.68 -15.28
CA SER A 294 8.08 -5.14 -15.20
C SER A 294 8.67 -5.08 -13.78
N LYS A 295 8.02 -4.34 -12.87
CA LYS A 295 8.36 -4.24 -11.45
C LYS A 295 7.64 -5.28 -10.57
N GLY A 296 6.89 -6.21 -11.15
CA GLY A 296 6.11 -7.21 -10.41
C GLY A 296 4.82 -6.67 -9.81
N LEU A 297 4.31 -5.55 -10.32
CA LEU A 297 3.09 -4.88 -9.86
C LEU A 297 1.91 -5.16 -10.78
N PHE A 298 0.69 -4.98 -10.27
CA PHE A 298 -0.54 -5.13 -11.04
C PHE A 298 -0.99 -3.80 -11.65
N THR A 299 -1.44 -3.86 -12.90
CA THR A 299 -2.15 -2.74 -13.54
C THR A 299 -3.64 -3.01 -13.60
N THR A 300 -4.43 -1.96 -13.57
CA THR A 300 -5.89 -2.02 -13.74
C THR A 300 -6.30 -1.02 -14.81
N PRO A 301 -6.18 -1.38 -16.10
CA PRO A 301 -6.67 -0.54 -17.17
C PRO A 301 -8.12 -0.13 -16.96
N LYS A 302 -8.43 1.15 -17.18
CA LYS A 302 -9.73 1.73 -16.90
C LYS A 302 -10.14 2.73 -17.98
N HIS A 303 -11.41 3.04 -18.15
CA HIS A 303 -12.63 2.49 -17.53
C HIS A 303 -13.36 1.65 -18.58
N PHE A 304 -13.53 0.37 -18.34
CA PHE A 304 -14.10 -0.56 -19.33
C PHE A 304 -15.64 -0.48 -19.31
N GLY A 305 -16.31 -0.02 -20.34
CA GLY A 305 -15.81 0.63 -21.55
C GLY A 305 -16.75 1.77 -21.92
N GLY A 306 -16.22 2.67 -22.77
CA GLY A 306 -17.00 3.79 -23.31
C GLY A 306 -17.09 5.04 -22.41
N HIS A 307 -16.45 5.03 -21.24
CA HIS A 307 -16.49 6.13 -20.28
C HIS A 307 -15.98 7.46 -20.85
N GLY A 308 -15.05 7.43 -21.81
CA GLY A 308 -14.53 8.60 -22.52
C GLY A 308 -15.49 9.21 -23.58
N ALA A 309 -16.70 8.70 -23.70
CA ALA A 309 -17.72 9.21 -24.65
C ALA A 309 -19.06 9.55 -23.97
N PRO A 310 -19.05 10.29 -22.84
CA PRO A 310 -20.30 10.63 -22.17
C PRO A 310 -21.09 11.67 -22.95
N LEU A 311 -22.41 11.57 -22.97
CA LEU A 311 -23.29 12.52 -23.66
C LEU A 311 -23.05 13.94 -23.13
N GLY A 312 -22.73 14.84 -24.05
CA GLY A 312 -22.46 16.25 -23.75
C GLY A 312 -21.17 16.51 -22.97
N GLY A 313 -20.25 15.54 -22.91
CA GLY A 313 -18.99 15.65 -22.18
C GLY A 313 -19.13 15.58 -20.65
N ARG A 314 -20.27 15.21 -20.12
CA ARG A 314 -20.56 15.17 -18.68
C ARG A 314 -20.03 13.87 -18.09
N ASP A 315 -19.02 13.96 -17.24
CA ASP A 315 -18.43 12.80 -16.60
C ASP A 315 -19.46 11.91 -15.88
N SER A 316 -19.28 10.60 -15.97
CA SER A 316 -20.17 9.58 -15.38
C SER A 316 -21.63 9.67 -15.86
N HIS A 317 -21.84 10.16 -17.08
CA HIS A 317 -23.15 10.26 -17.72
C HIS A 317 -23.35 9.13 -18.75
N ASP A 318 -24.61 8.94 -19.16
CA ASP A 318 -24.96 7.98 -20.20
C ASP A 318 -24.11 8.15 -21.46
N ILE A 319 -23.85 7.04 -22.14
CA ILE A 319 -23.17 6.99 -23.43
C ILE A 319 -24.17 6.68 -24.53
N GLY A 320 -24.10 7.41 -25.65
CA GLY A 320 -24.97 7.21 -26.81
C GLY A 320 -24.33 6.38 -27.92
N LEU A 321 -23.48 5.39 -27.57
CA LEU A 321 -22.72 4.61 -28.53
C LEU A 321 -23.50 3.43 -29.07
N SER A 322 -23.40 3.17 -30.37
CA SER A 322 -23.79 1.91 -30.95
C SER A 322 -22.84 0.77 -30.55
N GLU A 323 -23.31 -0.47 -30.60
CA GLU A 323 -22.44 -1.63 -30.36
C GLU A 323 -21.22 -1.65 -31.30
N ARG A 324 -21.39 -1.20 -32.53
CA ARG A 324 -20.33 -1.11 -33.51
C ARG A 324 -19.25 -0.11 -33.07
N GLU A 325 -19.61 1.11 -32.70
CA GLU A 325 -18.67 2.13 -32.21
C GLU A 325 -17.96 1.67 -30.94
N MET A 326 -18.71 1.07 -30.02
CA MET A 326 -18.13 0.48 -28.81
C MET A 326 -17.01 -0.52 -29.18
N ARG A 327 -17.25 -1.43 -30.10
CA ARG A 327 -16.29 -2.47 -30.49
C ARG A 327 -15.15 -1.99 -31.37
N GLU A 328 -15.40 -1.01 -32.24
CA GLU A 328 -14.42 -0.53 -33.21
C GLU A 328 -13.56 0.62 -32.71
N VAL A 329 -14.00 1.31 -31.64
CA VAL A 329 -13.29 2.45 -31.06
C VAL A 329 -12.95 2.21 -29.60
N HIS A 330 -13.94 2.19 -28.72
CA HIS A 330 -13.72 2.28 -27.26
C HIS A 330 -13.20 0.98 -26.62
N LEU A 331 -13.49 -0.18 -27.17
CA LEU A 331 -12.97 -1.47 -26.70
C LEU A 331 -11.66 -1.89 -27.37
N VAL A 332 -11.19 -1.17 -28.39
CA VAL A 332 -9.95 -1.51 -29.10
C VAL A 332 -8.73 -1.46 -28.17
N PRO A 333 -8.50 -0.41 -27.35
CA PRO A 333 -7.38 -0.35 -26.42
C PRO A 333 -7.42 -1.50 -25.39
N PHE A 334 -8.56 -1.77 -24.81
CA PHE A 334 -8.73 -2.86 -23.83
C PHE A 334 -8.43 -4.22 -24.44
N ARG A 335 -9.00 -4.51 -25.61
CA ARG A 335 -8.72 -5.75 -26.33
C ARG A 335 -7.23 -5.90 -26.63
N HIS A 336 -6.57 -4.81 -27.02
CA HIS A 336 -5.15 -4.80 -27.31
C HIS A 336 -4.32 -5.14 -26.07
N VAL A 337 -4.56 -4.48 -24.95
CA VAL A 337 -3.73 -4.67 -23.74
C VAL A 337 -4.00 -6.02 -23.07
N ILE A 338 -5.25 -6.47 -23.01
CA ILE A 338 -5.59 -7.78 -22.45
C ILE A 338 -4.93 -8.92 -23.23
N ARG A 339 -4.86 -8.80 -24.56
CA ARG A 339 -4.27 -9.87 -25.41
C ARG A 339 -2.75 -9.87 -25.44
N ASN A 340 -2.12 -8.73 -25.21
CA ASN A 340 -0.69 -8.58 -25.50
C ASN A 340 0.18 -8.26 -24.27
N TYR A 341 -0.43 -7.90 -23.12
CA TYR A 341 0.32 -7.40 -21.96
C TYR A 341 -0.06 -8.08 -20.63
N ASP A 342 -0.76 -9.20 -20.68
CA ASP A 342 -1.12 -10.00 -19.51
C ASP A 342 -1.75 -9.17 -18.37
N CYS A 343 -2.72 -8.32 -18.73
CA CYS A 343 -3.44 -7.51 -17.74
C CYS A 343 -4.34 -8.41 -16.88
N GLN A 344 -4.12 -8.38 -15.58
CA GLN A 344 -4.79 -9.27 -14.62
C GLN A 344 -6.07 -8.69 -14.02
N SER A 345 -6.32 -7.40 -14.21
CA SER A 345 -7.54 -6.73 -13.75
C SER A 345 -7.95 -5.62 -14.70
N VAL A 346 -9.22 -5.26 -14.66
CA VAL A 346 -9.82 -4.15 -15.41
C VAL A 346 -10.84 -3.46 -14.50
N MET A 347 -10.88 -2.13 -14.52
CA MET A 347 -11.91 -1.38 -13.80
C MET A 347 -13.08 -1.08 -14.75
N MET A 348 -14.29 -1.37 -14.30
CA MET A 348 -15.53 -1.05 -15.02
C MET A 348 -15.71 0.47 -15.16
N ALA A 349 -16.42 0.87 -16.21
CA ALA A 349 -16.90 2.26 -16.36
C ALA A 349 -17.96 2.60 -15.30
N TYR A 350 -18.09 3.87 -15.02
CA TYR A 350 -19.14 4.41 -14.15
C TYR A 350 -20.49 4.45 -14.85
#